data_66bd573792fb7421d4a6c809a2be5bda
#
_entry.id   66bd573792fb7421d4a6c809a2be5bda
#
_cell.length_a   1.000
_cell.length_b   1.000
_cell.length_c   1.000
_cell.angle_alpha   90.00
_cell.angle_beta   90.00
_cell.angle_gamma   90.00
#
_symmetry.space_group_name_H-M   'P 1'
#
loop_
_entity.id
_entity.type
_entity.pdbx_description
1 polymer ?
#
loop_
_entity_poly.entity_id
_entity_poly.type
_entity_poly.pdbx_seq_one_letter_code
_entity_poly.pdbx_strand_id
1 'polypeptide(L)'
;MSYETATDRGFLLSGRDWKVVGTAAALMALNVLVMYAVAVTPLAAVNDYLFAVPILGAVVYGAAIYAGESIAERGVEGGDVGLALAGVAVLQAAFGVFGAGVLSVVPAGSRALVLGVAAVVTAAMTALIGGYVYARAGTTFEHYGTWSTYAFLGGLGGVLVGSFLTPVLLIGFVLIFLGFLFRLGWEMWRVRDGRVDAVSLQAIGLYVAVAGVFVHVLQIVVRMLAER
;
A
#
# COMPACT_ATOMS: atom_id res chain seq x y z
N MET A 1 -23.37 -25.26 14.23
CA MET A 1 -23.13 -23.83 13.93
C MET A 1 -23.24 -23.71 12.43
N SER A 2 -24.29 -23.08 11.91
CA SER A 2 -24.39 -22.77 10.48
C SER A 2 -23.43 -21.64 10.16
N TYR A 3 -22.47 -21.91 9.29
CA TYR A 3 -21.60 -20.86 8.73
C TYR A 3 -22.46 -20.01 7.79
N GLU A 4 -22.74 -18.76 8.19
CA GLU A 4 -23.27 -17.78 7.24
C GLU A 4 -22.26 -17.57 6.12
N THR A 5 -22.65 -17.91 4.91
CA THR A 5 -21.82 -17.69 3.72
C THR A 5 -21.77 -16.18 3.40
N ALA A 6 -20.73 -15.72 2.72
CA ALA A 6 -20.59 -14.31 2.31
C ALA A 6 -21.80 -13.82 1.50
N THR A 7 -22.53 -14.75 0.85
CA THR A 7 -23.75 -14.50 0.07
C THR A 7 -24.95 -14.10 0.95
N ASP A 8 -25.00 -14.56 2.20
CA ASP A 8 -26.13 -14.30 3.11
C ASP A 8 -25.99 -12.97 3.87
N ARG A 9 -24.78 -12.40 3.94
CA ARG A 9 -24.46 -11.18 4.70
C ARG A 9 -24.61 -9.88 3.91
N GLY A 10 -24.74 -9.94 2.60
CA GLY A 10 -24.85 -8.75 1.75
C GLY A 10 -23.65 -7.82 1.89
N PHE A 11 -23.88 -6.52 2.10
CA PHE A 11 -22.88 -5.47 2.17
C PHE A 11 -22.21 -5.30 3.55
N LEU A 12 -22.62 -6.10 4.55
CA LEU A 12 -22.17 -5.93 5.93
C LEU A 12 -20.84 -6.64 6.18
N LEU A 13 -19.89 -5.92 6.79
CA LEU A 13 -18.64 -6.47 7.28
C LEU A 13 -18.90 -7.39 8.48
N SER A 14 -18.29 -8.57 8.48
CA SER A 14 -18.28 -9.45 9.65
C SER A 14 -17.39 -8.90 10.76
N GLY A 15 -17.55 -9.41 11.98
CA GLY A 15 -16.65 -9.06 13.09
C GLY A 15 -15.18 -9.39 12.80
N ARG A 16 -14.91 -10.41 11.97
CA ARG A 16 -13.57 -10.74 11.49
C ARG A 16 -13.05 -9.71 10.49
N ASP A 17 -13.87 -9.30 9.53
CA ASP A 17 -13.52 -8.30 8.53
C ASP A 17 -13.18 -6.96 9.20
N TRP A 18 -13.94 -6.56 10.23
CA TRP A 18 -13.64 -5.38 11.03
C TRP A 18 -12.29 -5.46 11.74
N LYS A 19 -11.89 -6.64 12.25
CA LYS A 19 -10.57 -6.82 12.84
C LYS A 19 -9.46 -6.65 11.80
N VAL A 20 -9.63 -7.23 10.60
CA VAL A 20 -8.65 -7.11 9.51
C VAL A 20 -8.52 -5.65 9.07
N VAL A 21 -9.64 -5.01 8.71
CA VAL A 21 -9.65 -3.63 8.23
C VAL A 21 -9.16 -2.66 9.31
N GLY A 22 -9.59 -2.83 10.56
CA GLY A 22 -9.17 -1.99 11.68
C GLY A 22 -7.66 -2.11 11.96
N THR A 23 -7.11 -3.33 11.92
CA THR A 23 -5.66 -3.55 12.09
C THR A 23 -4.88 -2.93 10.92
N ALA A 24 -5.31 -3.12 9.69
CA ALA A 24 -4.68 -2.49 8.52
C ALA A 24 -4.72 -0.95 8.61
N ALA A 25 -5.85 -0.39 9.03
CA ALA A 25 -5.99 1.06 9.25
C ALA A 25 -5.08 1.58 10.36
N ALA A 26 -4.93 0.84 11.46
CA ALA A 26 -4.00 1.19 12.54
C ALA A 26 -2.53 1.18 12.07
N LEU A 27 -2.13 0.15 11.29
CA LEU A 27 -0.80 0.09 10.67
C LEU A 27 -0.57 1.26 9.70
N MET A 28 -1.60 1.64 8.93
CA MET A 28 -1.51 2.79 8.03
C MET A 28 -1.39 4.11 8.79
N ALA A 29 -2.16 4.31 9.86
CA ALA A 29 -2.06 5.48 10.72
C ALA A 29 -0.66 5.61 11.34
N LEU A 30 -0.11 4.50 11.84
CA LEU A 30 1.27 4.44 12.33
C LEU A 30 2.26 4.83 11.22
N ASN A 31 2.06 4.33 10.01
CA ASN A 31 2.94 4.63 8.88
C ASN A 31 2.93 6.13 8.52
N VAL A 32 1.77 6.78 8.54
CA VAL A 32 1.65 8.23 8.34
C VAL A 32 2.43 9.01 9.40
N LEU A 33 2.37 8.56 10.67
CA LEU A 33 3.17 9.17 11.76
C LEU A 33 4.67 8.97 11.51
N VAL A 34 5.09 7.77 11.07
CA VAL A 34 6.50 7.48 10.71
C VAL A 34 6.94 8.38 9.54
N MET A 35 6.13 8.52 8.49
CA MET A 35 6.43 9.44 7.37
C MET A 35 6.65 10.87 7.86
N TYR A 36 5.75 11.37 8.70
CA TYR A 36 5.84 12.72 9.24
C TYR A 36 7.09 12.90 10.11
N ALA A 37 7.36 11.95 11.00
CA ALA A 37 8.54 11.99 11.87
C ALA A 37 9.84 11.90 11.09
N VAL A 38 9.95 11.02 10.09
CA VAL A 38 11.14 10.85 9.27
C VAL A 38 11.37 12.07 8.35
N ALA A 39 10.30 12.72 7.87
CA ALA A 39 10.41 13.88 6.98
C ALA A 39 11.13 15.10 7.58
N VAL A 40 11.27 15.14 8.92
CA VAL A 40 12.03 16.19 9.62
C VAL A 40 13.46 15.75 9.98
N THR A 41 13.89 14.58 9.53
CA THR A 41 15.22 14.01 9.79
C THR A 41 16.04 13.91 8.50
N PRO A 42 17.38 13.80 8.59
CA PRO A 42 18.24 13.55 7.43
C PRO A 42 17.92 12.26 6.66
N LEU A 43 17.19 11.32 7.27
CA LEU A 43 16.80 10.08 6.61
C LEU A 43 15.88 10.31 5.40
N ALA A 44 15.12 11.40 5.36
CA ALA A 44 14.32 11.77 4.20
C ALA A 44 15.18 11.96 2.94
N ALA A 45 16.42 12.47 3.09
CA ALA A 45 17.36 12.71 1.99
C ALA A 45 17.89 11.41 1.34
N VAL A 46 17.69 10.24 1.95
CA VAL A 46 18.03 8.94 1.33
C VAL A 46 17.33 8.79 -0.02
N ASN A 47 16.12 9.35 -0.17
CA ASN A 47 15.38 9.31 -1.42
C ASN A 47 16.09 10.06 -2.56
N ASP A 48 16.81 11.16 -2.27
CA ASP A 48 17.53 11.93 -3.28
C ASP A 48 18.62 11.07 -3.93
N TYR A 49 19.28 10.21 -3.14
CA TYR A 49 20.28 9.27 -3.64
C TYR A 49 19.64 8.10 -4.38
N LEU A 50 18.58 7.51 -3.83
CA LEU A 50 17.93 6.34 -4.42
C LEU A 50 17.23 6.69 -5.74
N PHE A 51 16.61 7.87 -5.83
CA PHE A 51 15.90 8.30 -7.02
C PHE A 51 16.74 9.20 -7.95
N ALA A 52 18.03 9.42 -7.65
CA ALA A 52 18.98 9.94 -8.64
C ALA A 52 18.97 9.06 -9.91
N VAL A 53 18.73 7.75 -9.74
CA VAL A 53 18.40 6.81 -10.82
C VAL A 53 17.05 6.17 -10.46
N PRO A 54 15.93 6.51 -11.12
CA PRO A 54 14.58 6.10 -10.73
C PRO A 54 14.41 4.60 -10.52
N ILE A 55 15.03 3.77 -11.37
CA ILE A 55 14.96 2.31 -11.23
C ILE A 55 15.61 1.81 -9.94
N LEU A 56 16.66 2.45 -9.46
CA LEU A 56 17.33 2.05 -8.22
C LEU A 56 16.35 2.21 -7.03
N GLY A 57 15.69 3.36 -6.94
CA GLY A 57 14.67 3.60 -5.91
C GLY A 57 13.52 2.59 -5.99
N ALA A 58 12.99 2.35 -7.21
CA ALA A 58 11.89 1.40 -7.40
C ALA A 58 12.29 -0.03 -6.98
N VAL A 59 13.49 -0.49 -7.32
CA VAL A 59 13.98 -1.82 -6.96
C VAL A 59 14.24 -1.92 -5.45
N VAL A 60 14.90 -0.94 -4.84
CA VAL A 60 15.21 -0.96 -3.40
C VAL A 60 13.94 -0.98 -2.56
N TYR A 61 12.99 -0.08 -2.84
CA TYR A 61 11.71 -0.06 -2.10
C TYR A 61 10.86 -1.28 -2.40
N GLY A 62 10.79 -1.72 -3.65
CA GLY A 62 10.09 -2.95 -4.01
C GLY A 62 10.65 -4.18 -3.29
N ALA A 63 11.96 -4.32 -3.24
CA ALA A 63 12.63 -5.40 -2.52
C ALA A 63 12.41 -5.30 -1.00
N ALA A 64 12.46 -4.10 -0.41
CA ALA A 64 12.21 -3.89 1.01
C ALA A 64 10.76 -4.24 1.39
N ILE A 65 9.78 -3.84 0.57
CA ILE A 65 8.36 -4.19 0.77
C ILE A 65 8.18 -5.70 0.68
N TYR A 66 8.71 -6.34 -0.36
CA TYR A 66 8.64 -7.79 -0.53
C TYR A 66 9.30 -8.55 0.63
N ALA A 67 10.49 -8.12 1.05
CA ALA A 67 11.19 -8.72 2.18
C ALA A 67 10.41 -8.55 3.49
N GLY A 68 9.91 -7.35 3.77
CA GLY A 68 9.11 -7.07 4.96
C GLY A 68 7.84 -7.92 5.02
N GLU A 69 7.12 -8.04 3.90
CA GLU A 69 5.94 -8.89 3.80
C GLU A 69 6.29 -10.37 4.01
N SER A 70 7.32 -10.88 3.33
CA SER A 70 7.76 -12.28 3.47
C SER A 70 8.24 -12.63 4.88
N ILE A 71 8.93 -11.70 5.56
CA ILE A 71 9.36 -11.88 6.96
C ILE A 71 8.15 -11.92 7.88
N ALA A 72 7.21 -10.98 7.72
CA ALA A 72 5.99 -10.93 8.52
C ALA A 72 5.12 -12.18 8.33
N GLU A 73 4.97 -12.66 7.09
CA GLU A 73 4.25 -13.88 6.74
C GLU A 73 4.85 -15.11 7.44
N ARG A 74 6.16 -15.32 7.32
CA ARG A 74 6.86 -16.41 8.00
C ARG A 74 6.71 -16.35 9.52
N GLY A 75 6.75 -15.14 10.10
CA GLY A 75 6.56 -14.94 11.53
C GLY A 75 5.15 -15.33 11.98
N VAL A 76 4.13 -14.93 11.24
CA VAL A 76 2.72 -15.28 11.54
C VAL A 76 2.47 -16.78 11.37
N GLU A 77 2.92 -17.37 10.26
CA GLU A 77 2.75 -18.80 9.98
C GLU A 77 3.52 -19.69 10.96
N GLY A 78 4.71 -19.25 11.36
CA GLY A 78 5.55 -19.95 12.35
C GLY A 78 5.15 -19.69 13.81
N GLY A 79 4.18 -18.80 14.07
CA GLY A 79 3.80 -18.40 15.43
C GLY A 79 4.87 -17.56 16.15
N ASP A 80 5.85 -17.03 15.41
CA ASP A 80 6.92 -16.16 15.95
C ASP A 80 6.51 -14.69 15.84
N VAL A 81 6.00 -14.17 16.95
CA VAL A 81 5.55 -12.77 17.07
C VAL A 81 6.71 -11.79 16.83
N GLY A 82 7.92 -12.13 17.30
CA GLY A 82 9.09 -11.27 17.13
C GLY A 82 9.45 -11.10 15.64
N LEU A 83 9.46 -12.20 14.89
CA LEU A 83 9.70 -12.20 13.46
C LEU A 83 8.58 -11.48 12.70
N ALA A 84 7.31 -11.70 13.08
CA ALA A 84 6.18 -10.99 12.48
C ALA A 84 6.30 -9.46 12.65
N LEU A 85 6.64 -9.01 13.87
CA LEU A 85 6.85 -7.59 14.16
C LEU A 85 8.08 -7.03 13.42
N ALA A 86 9.15 -7.79 13.27
CA ALA A 86 10.31 -7.39 12.48
C ALA A 86 9.94 -7.14 11.01
N GLY A 87 9.14 -8.01 10.40
CA GLY A 87 8.62 -7.80 9.05
C GLY A 87 7.76 -6.55 8.94
N VAL A 88 6.86 -6.34 9.89
CA VAL A 88 6.04 -5.10 9.96
C VAL A 88 6.93 -3.87 10.11
N ALA A 89 7.98 -3.92 10.93
CA ALA A 89 8.92 -2.80 11.08
C ALA A 89 9.66 -2.47 9.78
N VAL A 90 10.05 -3.48 9.00
CA VAL A 90 10.63 -3.29 7.66
C VAL A 90 9.64 -2.62 6.72
N LEU A 91 8.37 -3.06 6.72
CA LEU A 91 7.32 -2.42 5.91
C LEU A 91 7.08 -0.96 6.32
N GLN A 92 7.02 -0.69 7.64
CA GLN A 92 6.87 0.67 8.17
C GLN A 92 8.06 1.55 7.76
N ALA A 93 9.28 1.03 7.81
CA ALA A 93 10.47 1.74 7.38
C ALA A 93 10.46 2.00 5.86
N ALA A 94 10.13 1.00 5.04
CA ALA A 94 10.09 1.14 3.59
C ALA A 94 9.10 2.23 3.14
N PHE A 95 7.82 2.09 3.50
CA PHE A 95 6.81 3.08 3.15
C PHE A 95 7.03 4.42 3.87
N GLY A 96 7.49 4.39 5.12
CA GLY A 96 7.75 5.57 5.94
C GLY A 96 8.86 6.45 5.36
N VAL A 97 10.01 5.87 5.03
CA VAL A 97 11.14 6.61 4.44
C VAL A 97 10.80 7.08 3.02
N PHE A 98 10.14 6.23 2.22
CA PHE A 98 9.70 6.63 0.89
C PHE A 98 8.74 7.83 0.95
N GLY A 99 7.67 7.73 1.74
CA GLY A 99 6.70 8.81 1.89
C GLY A 99 7.30 10.07 2.53
N ALA A 100 8.27 9.93 3.45
CA ALA A 100 9.01 11.05 4.02
C ALA A 100 9.82 11.80 2.98
N GLY A 101 10.45 11.10 2.02
CA GLY A 101 11.15 11.74 0.91
C GLY A 101 10.21 12.54 0.02
N VAL A 102 9.03 12.00 -0.30
CA VAL A 102 7.98 12.75 -1.02
C VAL A 102 7.52 13.97 -0.22
N LEU A 103 7.39 13.83 1.10
CA LEU A 103 6.92 14.91 1.98
C LEU A 103 8.00 15.97 2.25
N SER A 104 9.29 15.64 2.12
CA SER A 104 10.40 16.55 2.42
C SER A 104 10.44 17.79 1.53
N VAL A 105 9.95 17.67 0.28
CA VAL A 105 9.84 18.80 -0.67
C VAL A 105 8.68 19.76 -0.34
N VAL A 106 7.79 19.37 0.59
CA VAL A 106 6.66 20.19 1.03
C VAL A 106 7.08 21.10 2.18
N PRO A 107 6.74 22.41 2.14
CA PRO A 107 6.98 23.32 3.26
C PRO A 107 6.43 22.74 4.59
N ALA A 108 7.20 22.87 5.67
CA ALA A 108 6.89 22.23 6.96
C ALA A 108 5.45 22.52 7.46
N GLY A 109 4.99 23.76 7.31
CA GLY A 109 3.63 24.17 7.72
C GLY A 109 2.50 23.52 6.92
N SER A 110 2.78 22.95 5.73
CA SER A 110 1.75 22.33 4.86
C SER A 110 1.77 20.81 4.91
N ARG A 111 2.77 20.18 5.54
CA ARG A 111 2.94 18.72 5.54
C ARG A 111 1.76 17.97 6.12
N ALA A 112 1.23 18.44 7.25
CA ALA A 112 0.06 17.82 7.89
C ALA A 112 -1.19 17.89 7.00
N LEU A 113 -1.40 19.03 6.31
CA LEU A 113 -2.51 19.20 5.37
C LEU A 113 -2.38 18.24 4.19
N VAL A 114 -1.18 18.13 3.60
CA VAL A 114 -0.90 17.24 2.47
C VAL A 114 -1.16 15.78 2.84
N LEU A 115 -0.65 15.34 4.00
CA LEU A 115 -0.91 14.00 4.52
C LEU A 115 -2.40 13.77 4.78
N GLY A 116 -3.10 14.75 5.34
CA GLY A 116 -4.55 14.68 5.59
C GLY A 116 -5.34 14.53 4.29
N VAL A 117 -5.03 15.32 3.27
CA VAL A 117 -5.67 15.21 1.94
C VAL A 117 -5.39 13.85 1.32
N ALA A 118 -4.13 13.40 1.33
CA ALA A 118 -3.77 12.08 0.80
C ALA A 118 -4.49 10.95 1.55
N ALA A 119 -4.62 11.06 2.88
CA ALA A 119 -5.33 10.08 3.70
C ALA A 119 -6.83 10.02 3.34
N VAL A 120 -7.49 11.15 3.22
CA VAL A 120 -8.91 11.22 2.84
C VAL A 120 -9.15 10.63 1.45
N VAL A 121 -8.33 11.00 0.46
CA VAL A 121 -8.44 10.46 -0.91
C VAL A 121 -8.21 8.95 -0.92
N THR A 122 -7.17 8.47 -0.23
CA THR A 122 -6.88 7.03 -0.15
C THR A 122 -8.00 6.28 0.56
N ALA A 123 -8.55 6.82 1.65
CA ALA A 123 -9.68 6.22 2.35
C ALA A 123 -10.93 6.13 1.45
N ALA A 124 -11.22 7.19 0.69
CA ALA A 124 -12.33 7.20 -0.27
C ALA A 124 -12.12 6.15 -1.38
N MET A 125 -10.92 6.05 -1.96
CA MET A 125 -10.60 5.03 -2.96
C MET A 125 -10.72 3.62 -2.38
N THR A 126 -10.22 3.40 -1.17
CA THR A 126 -10.31 2.12 -0.46
C THR A 126 -11.78 1.74 -0.20
N ALA A 127 -12.60 2.70 0.24
CA ALA A 127 -14.02 2.49 0.46
C ALA A 127 -14.78 2.18 -0.84
N LEU A 128 -14.46 2.87 -1.94
CA LEU A 128 -15.07 2.62 -3.26
C LEU A 128 -14.70 1.23 -3.80
N ILE A 129 -13.43 0.85 -3.74
CA ILE A 129 -12.98 -0.47 -4.21
C ILE A 129 -13.54 -1.58 -3.31
N GLY A 130 -13.46 -1.40 -1.99
CA GLY A 130 -14.04 -2.35 -1.03
C GLY A 130 -15.56 -2.48 -1.23
N GLY A 131 -16.25 -1.37 -1.33
CA GLY A 131 -17.68 -1.33 -1.60
C GLY A 131 -18.06 -2.05 -2.90
N TYR A 132 -17.31 -1.84 -3.97
CA TYR A 132 -17.49 -2.56 -5.24
C TYR A 132 -17.31 -4.07 -5.09
N VAL A 133 -16.26 -4.50 -4.38
CA VAL A 133 -15.98 -5.92 -4.13
C VAL A 133 -17.09 -6.57 -3.29
N TYR A 134 -17.52 -5.91 -2.21
CA TYR A 134 -18.57 -6.42 -1.33
C TYR A 134 -19.97 -6.42 -1.99
N ALA A 135 -20.27 -5.43 -2.83
CA ALA A 135 -21.52 -5.39 -3.58
C ALA A 135 -21.67 -6.53 -4.60
N ARG A 136 -20.55 -7.16 -4.99
CA ARG A 136 -20.55 -8.27 -5.95
C ARG A 136 -20.33 -9.62 -5.25
N ALA A 137 -21.18 -9.94 -4.28
CA ALA A 137 -21.20 -11.25 -3.64
C ALA A 137 -21.30 -12.37 -4.68
N GLY A 138 -20.51 -13.44 -4.52
CA GLY A 138 -20.44 -14.55 -5.47
C GLY A 138 -19.55 -14.34 -6.69
N THR A 139 -19.03 -13.12 -6.93
CA THR A 139 -18.03 -12.89 -7.99
C THR A 139 -16.62 -13.11 -7.44
N THR A 140 -15.79 -13.86 -8.17
CA THR A 140 -14.37 -14.03 -7.84
C THR A 140 -13.55 -12.88 -8.41
N PHE A 141 -12.59 -12.38 -7.64
CA PHE A 141 -11.64 -11.35 -8.05
C PHE A 141 -10.20 -11.89 -8.07
N GLU A 142 -10.04 -13.20 -8.26
CA GLU A 142 -8.74 -13.87 -8.29
C GLU A 142 -7.82 -13.27 -9.38
N HIS A 143 -8.37 -12.95 -10.53
CA HIS A 143 -7.65 -12.33 -11.64
C HIS A 143 -7.03 -10.95 -11.30
N TYR A 144 -7.54 -10.26 -10.27
CA TYR A 144 -6.94 -8.99 -9.83
C TYR A 144 -5.54 -9.19 -9.25
N GLY A 145 -5.26 -10.34 -8.60
CA GLY A 145 -3.91 -10.69 -8.18
C GLY A 145 -2.94 -10.82 -9.36
N THR A 146 -3.39 -11.51 -10.42
CA THR A 146 -2.62 -11.65 -11.65
C THR A 146 -2.39 -10.31 -12.37
N TRP A 147 -3.43 -9.48 -12.47
CA TRP A 147 -3.32 -8.14 -13.07
C TRP A 147 -2.42 -7.21 -12.26
N SER A 148 -2.47 -7.31 -10.92
CA SER A 148 -1.54 -6.59 -10.04
C SER A 148 -0.10 -6.95 -10.36
N THR A 149 0.20 -8.25 -10.48
CA THR A 149 1.55 -8.72 -10.82
C THR A 149 2.02 -8.20 -12.18
N TYR A 150 1.19 -8.29 -13.21
CA TYR A 150 1.54 -7.77 -14.53
C TYR A 150 1.71 -6.25 -14.53
N ALA A 151 0.89 -5.53 -13.80
CA ALA A 151 1.01 -4.09 -13.66
C ALA A 151 2.30 -3.69 -12.94
N PHE A 152 2.70 -4.40 -11.87
CA PHE A 152 3.99 -4.16 -11.20
C PHE A 152 5.18 -4.48 -12.11
N LEU A 153 5.17 -5.62 -12.81
CA LEU A 153 6.25 -5.99 -13.75
C LEU A 153 6.35 -5.00 -14.90
N GLY A 154 5.21 -4.66 -15.52
CA GLY A 154 5.15 -3.64 -16.58
C GLY A 154 5.57 -2.27 -16.08
N GLY A 155 5.16 -1.91 -14.85
CA GLY A 155 5.53 -0.67 -14.20
C GLY A 155 7.03 -0.59 -13.93
N LEU A 156 7.63 -1.65 -13.39
CA LEU A 156 9.08 -1.73 -13.16
C LEU A 156 9.85 -1.63 -14.48
N GLY A 157 9.39 -2.34 -15.53
CA GLY A 157 9.95 -2.22 -16.88
C GLY A 157 9.81 -0.80 -17.43
N GLY A 158 8.65 -0.16 -17.22
CA GLY A 158 8.41 1.23 -17.59
C GLY A 158 9.32 2.22 -16.86
N VAL A 159 9.59 2.01 -15.56
CA VAL A 159 10.55 2.83 -14.80
C VAL A 159 11.97 2.59 -15.28
N LEU A 160 12.35 1.35 -15.61
CA LEU A 160 13.66 1.02 -16.16
C LEU A 160 13.90 1.77 -17.49
N VAL A 161 13.01 1.62 -18.45
CA VAL A 161 13.11 2.31 -19.74
C VAL A 161 12.97 3.84 -19.54
N GLY A 162 12.08 4.26 -18.65
CA GLY A 162 11.82 5.65 -18.33
C GLY A 162 12.98 6.36 -17.63
N SER A 163 13.91 5.62 -17.02
CA SER A 163 15.17 6.18 -16.51
C SER A 163 16.04 6.80 -17.63
N PHE A 164 15.80 6.39 -18.89
CA PHE A 164 16.46 6.92 -20.08
C PHE A 164 15.50 7.75 -20.95
N LEU A 165 14.19 7.50 -20.87
CA LEU A 165 13.15 8.13 -21.69
C LEU A 165 12.04 8.68 -20.78
N THR A 166 12.14 9.94 -20.38
CA THR A 166 11.24 10.59 -19.40
C THR A 166 9.73 10.36 -19.62
N PRO A 167 9.17 10.39 -20.86
CA PRO A 167 7.74 10.11 -21.05
C PRO A 167 7.32 8.70 -20.63
N VAL A 168 8.21 7.71 -20.75
CA VAL A 168 7.95 6.31 -20.37
C VAL A 168 7.96 6.15 -18.84
N LEU A 169 8.70 6.99 -18.14
CA LEU A 169 8.73 6.99 -16.67
C LEU A 169 7.34 7.20 -16.06
N LEU A 170 6.58 8.13 -16.61
CA LEU A 170 5.20 8.37 -16.15
C LEU A 170 4.32 7.14 -16.33
N ILE A 171 4.44 6.44 -17.47
CA ILE A 171 3.72 5.20 -17.73
C ILE A 171 4.10 4.15 -16.68
N GLY A 172 5.40 4.02 -16.36
CA GLY A 172 5.87 3.12 -15.32
C GLY A 172 5.22 3.39 -13.96
N PHE A 173 5.18 4.65 -13.53
CA PHE A 173 4.53 5.04 -12.27
C PHE A 173 3.02 4.78 -12.28
N VAL A 174 2.33 5.07 -13.39
CA VAL A 174 0.89 4.78 -13.50
C VAL A 174 0.62 3.27 -13.42
N LEU A 175 1.46 2.44 -14.04
CA LEU A 175 1.32 0.99 -13.98
C LEU A 175 1.56 0.46 -12.55
N ILE A 176 2.57 0.98 -11.83
CA ILE A 176 2.79 0.60 -10.41
C ILE A 176 1.57 0.99 -9.58
N PHE A 177 1.02 2.20 -9.78
CA PHE A 177 -0.18 2.64 -9.08
C PHE A 177 -1.37 1.71 -9.36
N LEU A 178 -1.62 1.37 -10.63
CA LEU A 178 -2.66 0.41 -11.01
C LEU A 178 -2.41 -0.97 -10.37
N GLY A 179 -1.16 -1.39 -10.26
CA GLY A 179 -0.76 -2.61 -9.55
C GLY A 179 -1.26 -2.62 -8.12
N PHE A 180 -1.08 -1.51 -7.39
CA PHE A 180 -1.60 -1.39 -6.02
C PHE A 180 -3.13 -1.32 -5.95
N LEU A 181 -3.80 -0.70 -6.92
CA LEU A 181 -5.27 -0.67 -6.98
C LEU A 181 -5.85 -2.07 -7.22
N PHE A 182 -5.27 -2.85 -8.15
CA PHE A 182 -5.68 -4.24 -8.36
C PHE A 182 -5.38 -5.09 -7.12
N ARG A 183 -4.21 -4.90 -6.49
CA ARG A 183 -3.87 -5.58 -5.24
C ARG A 183 -4.87 -5.27 -4.15
N LEU A 184 -5.27 -4.01 -3.99
CA LEU A 184 -6.27 -3.59 -3.02
C LEU A 184 -7.62 -4.30 -3.26
N GLY A 185 -8.08 -4.37 -4.51
CA GLY A 185 -9.29 -5.12 -4.86
C GLY A 185 -9.18 -6.62 -4.55
N TRP A 186 -8.02 -7.21 -4.83
CA TRP A 186 -7.75 -8.61 -4.52
C TRP A 186 -7.72 -8.89 -3.02
N GLU A 187 -7.04 -8.04 -2.22
CA GLU A 187 -7.01 -8.17 -0.76
C GLU A 187 -8.41 -8.00 -0.15
N MET A 188 -9.20 -7.02 -0.62
CA MET A 188 -10.58 -6.84 -0.17
C MET A 188 -11.45 -8.07 -0.48
N TRP A 189 -11.26 -8.70 -1.64
CA TRP A 189 -11.91 -9.95 -1.98
C TRP A 189 -11.50 -11.11 -1.03
N ARG A 190 -10.20 -11.23 -0.73
CA ARG A 190 -9.70 -12.23 0.22
C ARG A 190 -10.29 -12.03 1.62
N VAL A 191 -10.47 -10.76 2.05
CA VAL A 191 -11.13 -10.44 3.33
C VAL A 191 -12.58 -10.90 3.30
N ARG A 192 -13.35 -10.48 2.29
CA ARG A 192 -14.76 -10.82 2.13
C ARG A 192 -15.02 -12.33 2.14
N ASP A 193 -14.20 -13.08 1.40
CA ASP A 193 -14.38 -14.53 1.23
C ASP A 193 -13.64 -15.36 2.30
N GLY A 194 -12.97 -14.73 3.26
CA GLY A 194 -12.25 -15.42 4.33
C GLY A 194 -11.13 -16.35 3.83
N ARG A 195 -10.44 -15.95 2.75
CA ARG A 195 -9.44 -16.78 2.06
C ARG A 195 -8.17 -17.03 2.86
N VAL A 196 -7.95 -16.31 3.94
CA VAL A 196 -6.78 -16.44 4.82
C VAL A 196 -7.27 -16.53 6.25
N ASP A 197 -6.93 -17.59 6.98
CA ASP A 197 -7.41 -17.80 8.35
C ASP A 197 -6.82 -16.80 9.34
N ALA A 198 -5.53 -16.49 9.22
CA ALA A 198 -4.86 -15.56 10.12
C ALA A 198 -5.27 -14.10 9.83
N VAL A 199 -5.98 -13.48 10.77
CA VAL A 199 -6.40 -12.07 10.71
C VAL A 199 -5.20 -11.12 10.55
N SER A 200 -4.10 -11.40 11.27
CA SER A 200 -2.88 -10.59 11.19
C SER A 200 -2.24 -10.61 9.81
N LEU A 201 -2.14 -11.78 9.19
CA LEU A 201 -1.57 -11.94 7.86
C LEU A 201 -2.40 -11.18 6.81
N GLN A 202 -3.72 -11.32 6.90
CA GLN A 202 -4.62 -10.63 5.99
C GLN A 202 -4.61 -9.11 6.20
N ALA A 203 -4.46 -8.65 7.45
CA ALA A 203 -4.33 -7.23 7.76
C ALA A 203 -3.02 -6.63 7.22
N ILE A 204 -1.92 -7.39 7.26
CA ILE A 204 -0.63 -6.98 6.69
C ILE A 204 -0.75 -6.83 5.15
N GLY A 205 -1.32 -7.81 4.45
CA GLY A 205 -1.54 -7.73 3.01
C GLY A 205 -2.40 -6.53 2.61
N LEU A 206 -3.51 -6.31 3.33
CA LEU A 206 -4.38 -5.16 3.11
C LEU A 206 -3.65 -3.83 3.40
N TYR A 207 -2.87 -3.76 4.49
CA TYR A 207 -2.05 -2.59 4.82
C TYR A 207 -1.06 -2.27 3.69
N VAL A 208 -0.33 -3.25 3.17
CA VAL A 208 0.63 -3.05 2.07
C VAL A 208 -0.06 -2.48 0.82
N ALA A 209 -1.24 -3.01 0.48
CA ALA A 209 -2.02 -2.52 -0.66
C ALA A 209 -2.47 -1.05 -0.46
N VAL A 210 -3.02 -0.73 0.72
CA VAL A 210 -3.45 0.64 1.08
C VAL A 210 -2.27 1.60 1.14
N ALA A 211 -1.13 1.20 1.74
CA ALA A 211 0.07 2.02 1.82
C ALA A 211 0.65 2.32 0.44
N GLY A 212 0.63 1.35 -0.47
CA GLY A 212 1.02 1.54 -1.86
C GLY A 212 0.14 2.55 -2.59
N VAL A 213 -1.18 2.47 -2.43
CA VAL A 213 -2.11 3.49 -2.97
C VAL A 213 -1.82 4.86 -2.35
N PHE A 214 -1.64 4.92 -1.03
CA PHE A 214 -1.41 6.16 -0.30
C PHE A 214 -0.17 6.91 -0.79
N VAL A 215 0.98 6.23 -0.97
CA VAL A 215 2.21 6.92 -1.40
C VAL A 215 2.10 7.47 -2.82
N HIS A 216 1.34 6.82 -3.70
CA HIS A 216 1.07 7.34 -5.05
C HIS A 216 0.11 8.53 -5.00
N VAL A 217 -0.95 8.47 -4.20
CA VAL A 217 -1.84 9.62 -3.96
C VAL A 217 -1.06 10.78 -3.36
N LEU A 218 -0.19 10.52 -2.37
CA LEU A 218 0.66 11.55 -1.78
C LEU A 218 1.53 12.24 -2.83
N GLN A 219 2.16 11.48 -3.74
CA GLN A 219 2.94 12.06 -4.84
C GLN A 219 2.10 12.95 -5.77
N ILE A 220 0.87 12.52 -6.10
CA ILE A 220 -0.05 13.30 -6.93
C ILE A 220 -0.42 14.61 -6.23
N VAL A 221 -0.79 14.55 -4.94
CA VAL A 221 -1.15 15.73 -4.14
C VAL A 221 0.02 16.72 -4.05
N VAL A 222 1.23 16.22 -3.81
CA VAL A 222 2.44 17.07 -3.76
C VAL A 222 2.71 17.76 -5.10
N ARG A 223 2.59 17.03 -6.21
CA ARG A 223 2.78 17.61 -7.56
C ARG A 223 1.75 18.71 -7.86
N MET A 224 0.48 18.45 -7.55
CA MET A 224 -0.60 19.44 -7.75
C MET A 224 -0.40 20.73 -6.94
N LEU A 225 0.29 20.65 -5.80
CA LEU A 225 0.63 21.83 -4.99
C LEU A 225 1.86 22.57 -5.51
N ALA A 226 2.83 21.85 -6.10
CA ALA A 226 4.03 22.43 -6.67
C ALA A 226 3.78 23.23 -7.97
N GLU A 227 2.67 22.95 -8.66
CA GLU A 227 2.26 23.61 -9.91
C GLU A 227 1.43 24.90 -9.69
N ARG A 228 1.13 25.25 -8.44
CA ARG A 228 0.40 26.45 -8.04
C ARG A 228 1.32 27.56 -7.57
#